data_f840a63ae24a271c9500979825e4d924
#
_entry.id   f840a63ae24a271c9500979825e4d924
#
_cell.length_a   1.000
_cell.length_b   1.000
_cell.length_c   1.000
_cell.angle_alpha   90.00
_cell.angle_beta   90.00
_cell.angle_gamma   90.00
#
_symmetry.space_group_name_H-M   'P 1'
#
loop_
_entity.id
_entity.type
_entity.pdbx_description
1 polymer ?
#
loop_
_entity_poly.entity_id
_entity_poly.type
_entity_poly.pdbx_seq_one_letter_code
_entity_poly.pdbx_strand_id
1 'polypeptide(L)'
;MSFDNSYDCSHENKTRLLLGRKVMTNLDSIFKSRDITVPTKVHLVKAMVYPIVMYGCESWTVKKAERWRIDAFELWCWRRLLSVPWTARRSNHSILKEISPEYSLEGLMLKLKLQYFGHLMQRTDLFQKTLMLGKIEGGRRRGRQDEMVGWHHWLNGHEFE
;
A
#
# COMPACT_ATOMS: atom_id res chain seq x y z
N MET A 1 -23.28 3.91 25.25
CA MET A 1 -21.99 4.53 24.87
C MET A 1 -21.32 3.60 23.87
N SER A 2 -21.44 3.92 22.59
CA SER A 2 -20.82 3.19 21.49
C SER A 2 -19.36 3.66 21.40
N PHE A 3 -18.42 2.80 21.77
CA PHE A 3 -17.00 3.03 21.48
C PHE A 3 -16.80 2.77 19.98
N ASP A 4 -17.05 3.79 19.18
CA ASP A 4 -16.68 3.82 17.78
C ASP A 4 -15.19 4.17 17.67
N ASN A 5 -14.37 3.20 18.09
CA ASN A 5 -12.91 3.31 18.08
C ASN A 5 -12.36 2.64 16.81
N SER A 6 -13.03 2.87 15.68
CA SER A 6 -12.40 2.67 14.39
C SER A 6 -11.41 3.83 14.20
N TYR A 7 -10.18 3.67 14.68
CA TYR A 7 -9.07 4.48 14.19
C TYR A 7 -9.14 4.39 12.68
N ASP A 8 -9.64 5.46 12.06
CA ASP A 8 -9.96 5.48 10.64
C ASP A 8 -8.63 5.52 9.87
N CYS A 9 -8.10 4.32 9.58
CA CYS A 9 -6.92 4.12 8.73
C CYS A 9 -7.06 4.87 7.39
N SER A 10 -8.29 5.22 7.02
CA SER A 10 -8.61 6.03 5.85
C SER A 10 -8.08 7.46 5.96
N HIS A 11 -8.13 8.07 7.14
CA HIS A 11 -7.57 9.40 7.37
C HIS A 11 -6.04 9.38 7.25
N GLU A 12 -5.39 8.42 7.90
CA GLU A 12 -3.93 8.28 7.83
C GLU A 12 -3.47 8.02 6.40
N ASN A 13 -4.13 7.11 5.67
CA ASN A 13 -3.84 6.84 4.27
C ASN A 13 -3.95 8.12 3.41
N LYS A 14 -5.03 8.90 3.56
CA LYS A 14 -5.19 10.18 2.85
C LYS A 14 -4.05 11.15 3.17
N THR A 15 -3.69 11.27 4.45
CA THR A 15 -2.60 12.14 4.89
C THR A 15 -1.27 11.73 4.27
N ARG A 16 -0.95 10.44 4.26
CA ARG A 16 0.27 9.90 3.65
C ARG A 16 0.33 10.15 2.14
N LEU A 17 -0.78 9.94 1.43
CA LEU A 17 -0.88 10.24 0.01
C LEU A 17 -0.68 11.73 -0.28
N LEU A 18 -1.21 12.62 0.56
CA LEU A 18 -1.00 14.07 0.43
C LEU A 18 0.48 14.44 0.64
N LEU A 19 1.14 13.87 1.65
CA LEU A 19 2.56 14.08 1.88
C LEU A 19 3.39 13.57 0.69
N GLY A 20 3.08 12.40 0.16
CA GLY A 20 3.72 11.87 -1.03
C GLY A 20 3.56 12.79 -2.25
N ARG A 21 2.36 13.38 -2.44
CA ARG A 21 2.13 14.39 -3.49
C ARG A 21 2.99 15.64 -3.32
N LYS A 22 3.14 16.12 -2.08
CA LYS A 22 3.99 17.27 -1.77
C LYS A 22 5.45 16.99 -2.15
N VAL A 23 5.97 15.83 -1.79
CA VAL A 23 7.34 15.42 -2.15
C VAL A 23 7.51 15.30 -3.67
N MET A 24 6.55 14.66 -4.36
CA MET A 24 6.55 14.60 -5.83
C MET A 24 6.59 15.97 -6.49
N THR A 25 5.90 16.95 -5.91
CA THR A 25 5.89 18.33 -6.43
C THR A 25 7.26 19.00 -6.22
N ASN A 26 7.93 18.74 -5.11
CA ASN A 26 9.27 19.26 -4.85
C ASN A 26 10.32 18.67 -5.81
N LEU A 27 10.07 17.48 -6.36
CA LEU A 27 10.95 16.81 -7.31
C LEU A 27 10.71 17.21 -8.78
N ASP A 28 9.75 18.09 -9.05
CA ASP A 28 9.37 18.46 -10.43
C ASP A 28 10.52 18.98 -11.29
N SER A 29 11.41 19.77 -10.69
CA SER A 29 12.59 20.29 -11.40
C SER A 29 13.48 19.15 -11.92
N ILE A 30 13.64 18.09 -11.11
CA ILE A 30 14.41 16.91 -11.45
C ILE A 30 13.70 16.10 -12.54
N PHE A 31 12.38 15.94 -12.46
CA PHE A 31 11.61 15.18 -13.47
C PHE A 31 11.59 15.88 -14.82
N LYS A 32 11.64 17.21 -14.87
CA LYS A 32 11.72 18.00 -16.10
C LYS A 32 13.11 18.01 -16.73
N SER A 33 14.17 17.70 -15.99
CA SER A 33 15.52 17.61 -16.53
C SER A 33 15.61 16.50 -17.58
N ARG A 34 16.25 16.82 -18.72
CA ARG A 34 16.51 15.85 -19.81
C ARG A 34 17.75 15.03 -19.57
N ASP A 35 18.65 15.50 -18.70
CA ASP A 35 19.94 14.86 -18.41
C ASP A 35 19.79 13.61 -17.54
N ILE A 36 18.63 13.47 -16.89
CA ILE A 36 18.34 12.37 -15.97
C ILE A 36 17.49 11.31 -16.68
N THR A 37 18.00 10.08 -16.71
CA THR A 37 17.31 8.96 -17.38
C THR A 37 16.03 8.55 -16.65
N VAL A 38 15.07 7.97 -17.38
CA VAL A 38 13.79 7.50 -16.80
C VAL A 38 14.00 6.49 -15.67
N PRO A 39 14.90 5.47 -15.78
CA PRO A 39 15.16 4.55 -14.68
C PRO A 39 15.65 5.25 -13.40
N THR A 40 16.51 6.25 -13.53
CA THR A 40 17.00 7.04 -12.39
C THR A 40 15.86 7.81 -11.73
N LYS A 41 14.97 8.42 -12.51
CA LYS A 41 13.77 9.11 -12.00
C LYS A 41 12.83 8.14 -11.28
N VAL A 42 12.63 6.94 -11.81
CA VAL A 42 11.84 5.87 -11.16
C VAL A 42 12.46 5.46 -9.83
N HIS A 43 13.77 5.27 -9.81
CA HIS A 43 14.49 4.95 -8.57
C HIS A 43 14.31 6.06 -7.52
N LEU A 44 14.38 7.32 -7.93
CA LEU A 44 14.19 8.46 -7.05
C LEU A 44 12.78 8.49 -6.43
N VAL A 45 11.73 8.22 -7.21
CA VAL A 45 10.36 8.10 -6.71
C VAL A 45 10.25 6.98 -5.68
N LYS A 46 10.80 5.80 -5.99
CA LYS A 46 10.80 4.66 -5.07
C LYS A 46 11.57 4.94 -3.77
N ALA A 47 12.68 5.67 -3.84
CA ALA A 47 13.51 5.97 -2.70
C ALA A 47 12.97 7.10 -1.80
N MET A 48 12.31 8.10 -2.37
CA MET A 48 11.89 9.29 -1.63
C MET A 48 10.38 9.37 -1.37
N VAL A 49 9.56 8.96 -2.31
CA VAL A 49 8.10 9.09 -2.20
C VAL A 49 7.48 7.87 -1.53
N TYR A 50 7.85 6.68 -1.94
CA TYR A 50 7.27 5.44 -1.43
C TYR A 50 7.44 5.24 0.08
N PRO A 51 8.60 5.48 0.70
CA PRO A 51 8.75 5.35 2.15
C PRO A 51 7.81 6.26 2.95
N ILE A 52 7.54 7.46 2.45
CA ILE A 52 6.63 8.41 3.10
C ILE A 52 5.19 7.91 3.03
N VAL A 53 4.78 7.40 1.89
CA VAL A 53 3.42 6.89 1.66
C VAL A 53 3.19 5.58 2.41
N MET A 54 4.19 4.69 2.44
CA MET A 54 4.09 3.38 3.08
C MET A 54 4.36 3.40 4.59
N TYR A 55 4.72 4.53 5.17
CA TYR A 55 5.04 4.61 6.60
C TYR A 55 3.87 4.16 7.46
N GLY A 56 4.09 3.14 8.27
CA GLY A 56 3.07 2.57 9.16
C GLY A 56 2.00 1.71 8.48
N CYS A 57 2.14 1.42 7.17
CA CYS A 57 1.13 0.68 6.41
C CYS A 57 0.94 -0.76 6.87
N GLU A 58 1.89 -1.32 7.60
CA GLU A 58 1.83 -2.67 8.18
C GLU A 58 0.63 -2.85 9.11
N SER A 59 0.23 -1.79 9.82
CA SER A 59 -0.91 -1.79 10.74
C SER A 59 -2.24 -1.43 10.08
N TRP A 60 -2.24 -0.98 8.81
CA TRP A 60 -3.45 -0.48 8.17
C TRP A 60 -4.37 -1.60 7.68
N THR A 61 -5.66 -1.42 7.92
CA THR A 61 -6.70 -2.21 7.26
C THR A 61 -7.11 -1.48 5.98
N VAL A 62 -6.54 -1.88 4.83
CA VAL A 62 -6.79 -1.20 3.55
C VAL A 62 -8.10 -1.71 2.95
N LYS A 63 -9.12 -0.86 2.92
CA LYS A 63 -10.42 -1.12 2.28
C LYS A 63 -10.29 -1.01 0.74
N LYS A 64 -11.19 -1.63 -0.01
CA LYS A 64 -11.20 -1.59 -1.48
C LYS A 64 -11.15 -0.17 -2.07
N ALA A 65 -11.89 0.76 -1.49
CA ALA A 65 -11.87 2.18 -1.92
C ALA A 65 -10.51 2.86 -1.71
N GLU A 66 -9.72 2.41 -0.73
CA GLU A 66 -8.39 2.96 -0.45
C GLU A 66 -7.36 2.40 -1.40
N ARG A 67 -7.47 1.14 -1.82
CA ARG A 67 -6.64 0.56 -2.87
C ARG A 67 -6.73 1.38 -4.15
N TRP A 68 -7.92 1.72 -4.58
CA TRP A 68 -8.13 2.56 -5.76
C TRP A 68 -7.48 3.94 -5.64
N ARG A 69 -7.46 4.51 -4.43
CA ARG A 69 -6.73 5.78 -4.18
C ARG A 69 -5.22 5.62 -4.27
N ILE A 70 -4.70 4.50 -3.77
CA ILE A 70 -3.27 4.14 -3.84
C ILE A 70 -2.86 3.95 -5.31
N ASP A 71 -3.64 3.19 -6.08
CA ASP A 71 -3.39 2.96 -7.51
C ASP A 71 -3.48 4.26 -8.32
N ALA A 72 -4.50 5.08 -8.05
CA ALA A 72 -4.64 6.38 -8.70
C ALA A 72 -3.48 7.31 -8.36
N PHE A 73 -2.97 7.26 -7.13
CA PHE A 73 -1.78 8.01 -6.71
C PHE A 73 -0.53 7.52 -7.43
N GLU A 74 -0.32 6.21 -7.52
CA GLU A 74 0.81 5.63 -8.22
C GLU A 74 0.82 6.04 -9.70
N LEU A 75 -0.31 5.91 -10.39
CA LEU A 75 -0.46 6.35 -11.78
C LEU A 75 -0.22 7.85 -11.96
N TRP A 76 -0.67 8.66 -11.01
CA TRP A 76 -0.41 10.10 -11.00
C TRP A 76 1.10 10.39 -10.88
N CYS A 77 1.84 9.66 -10.03
CA CYS A 77 3.28 9.78 -9.91
C CYS A 77 3.98 9.48 -11.24
N TRP A 78 3.59 8.37 -11.90
CA TRP A 78 4.20 7.96 -13.15
C TRP A 78 3.90 8.93 -14.31
N ARG A 79 2.66 9.43 -14.39
CA ARG A 79 2.30 10.46 -15.38
C ARG A 79 3.12 11.72 -15.20
N ARG A 80 3.31 12.15 -13.96
CA ARG A 80 4.10 13.32 -13.62
C ARG A 80 5.58 13.14 -13.95
N LEU A 81 6.15 11.97 -13.62
CA LEU A 81 7.53 11.63 -13.96
C LEU A 81 7.79 11.66 -15.47
N LEU A 82 6.87 11.11 -16.25
CA LEU A 82 6.95 11.11 -17.73
C LEU A 82 6.52 12.43 -18.35
N SER A 83 6.13 13.42 -17.56
CA SER A 83 5.58 14.71 -18.04
C SER A 83 4.39 14.54 -18.99
N VAL A 84 3.58 13.51 -18.78
CA VAL A 84 2.38 13.23 -19.58
C VAL A 84 1.19 14.00 -18.99
N PRO A 85 0.64 15.02 -19.69
CA PRO A 85 -0.50 15.77 -19.19
C PRO A 85 -1.73 14.86 -19.08
N TRP A 86 -2.62 15.17 -18.14
CA TRP A 86 -3.87 14.44 -17.95
C TRP A 86 -4.74 14.38 -19.21
N THR A 87 -4.67 15.44 -20.03
CA THR A 87 -5.40 15.56 -21.29
C THR A 87 -4.86 14.67 -22.40
N ALA A 88 -3.64 14.15 -22.28
CA ALA A 88 -3.09 13.22 -23.26
C ALA A 88 -3.87 11.90 -23.23
N ARG A 89 -4.37 11.46 -24.38
CA ARG A 89 -5.11 10.20 -24.55
C ARG A 89 -4.21 8.96 -24.45
N ARG A 90 -3.30 8.97 -23.50
CA ARG A 90 -2.38 7.88 -23.25
C ARG A 90 -2.95 6.93 -22.20
N SER A 91 -3.07 5.64 -22.53
CA SER A 91 -3.64 4.64 -21.60
C SER A 91 -2.73 4.41 -20.38
N ASN A 92 -3.33 4.04 -19.26
CA ASN A 92 -2.59 3.70 -18.04
C ASN A 92 -1.66 2.51 -18.27
N HIS A 93 -2.12 1.51 -19.05
CA HIS A 93 -1.32 0.36 -19.43
C HIS A 93 -0.03 0.75 -20.19
N SER A 94 -0.13 1.70 -21.14
CA SER A 94 1.04 2.20 -21.88
C SER A 94 2.06 2.86 -20.94
N ILE A 95 1.60 3.59 -19.91
CA ILE A 95 2.45 4.24 -18.93
C ILE A 95 3.16 3.22 -18.06
N LEU A 96 2.40 2.23 -17.53
CA LEU A 96 2.95 1.16 -16.72
C LEU A 96 3.96 0.29 -17.49
N LYS A 97 3.69 0.02 -18.77
CA LYS A 97 4.62 -0.71 -19.64
C LYS A 97 5.94 0.03 -19.83
N GLU A 98 5.92 1.34 -19.94
CA GLU A 98 7.14 2.17 -20.12
C GLU A 98 7.96 2.23 -18.83
N ILE A 99 7.29 2.36 -17.68
CA ILE A 99 7.94 2.39 -16.37
C ILE A 99 8.41 1.00 -15.97
N SER A 100 7.63 -0.05 -16.34
CA SER A 100 7.87 -1.46 -15.98
C SER A 100 8.21 -1.62 -14.49
N PRO A 101 7.36 -1.16 -13.57
CA PRO A 101 7.65 -1.27 -12.15
C PRO A 101 7.68 -2.76 -11.77
N GLU A 102 8.73 -3.18 -11.03
CA GLU A 102 8.87 -4.55 -10.53
C GLU A 102 7.69 -4.94 -9.62
N TYR A 103 7.25 -3.99 -8.80
CA TYR A 103 6.08 -4.12 -7.92
C TYR A 103 5.27 -2.84 -7.94
N SER A 104 3.94 -2.98 -7.90
CA SER A 104 3.05 -1.85 -7.63
C SER A 104 3.22 -1.35 -6.19
N LEU A 105 2.80 -0.11 -5.93
CA LEU A 105 2.81 0.45 -4.58
C LEU A 105 1.98 -0.40 -3.60
N GLU A 106 0.81 -0.88 -4.04
CA GLU A 106 -0.02 -1.80 -3.26
C GLU A 106 0.71 -3.12 -2.96
N GLY A 107 1.39 -3.70 -3.96
CA GLY A 107 2.18 -4.91 -3.79
C GLY A 107 3.32 -4.77 -2.78
N LEU A 108 3.99 -3.61 -2.77
CA LEU A 108 5.01 -3.31 -1.77
C LEU A 108 4.44 -3.16 -0.36
N MET A 109 3.29 -2.49 -0.22
CA MET A 109 2.58 -2.39 1.06
C MET A 109 2.18 -3.77 1.59
N LEU A 110 1.70 -4.65 0.72
CA LEU A 110 1.39 -6.03 1.07
C LEU A 110 2.62 -6.80 1.53
N LYS A 111 3.72 -6.68 0.81
CA LYS A 111 5.00 -7.31 1.17
C LYS A 111 5.44 -6.89 2.57
N LEU A 112 5.37 -5.61 2.92
CA LEU A 112 5.70 -5.11 4.25
C LEU A 112 4.78 -5.70 5.33
N LYS A 113 3.47 -5.79 5.07
CA LYS A 113 2.52 -6.43 5.98
C LYS A 113 2.85 -7.90 6.24
N LEU A 114 3.14 -8.65 5.18
CA LEU A 114 3.51 -10.06 5.29
C LEU A 114 4.82 -10.25 6.05
N GLN A 115 5.80 -9.38 5.82
CA GLN A 115 7.07 -9.40 6.58
C GLN A 115 6.81 -9.12 8.07
N TYR A 116 6.03 -8.09 8.38
CA TYR A 116 5.66 -7.77 9.76
C TYR A 116 4.92 -8.94 10.44
N PHE A 117 3.95 -9.52 9.75
CA PHE A 117 3.23 -10.69 10.22
C PHE A 117 4.17 -11.89 10.46
N GLY A 118 5.11 -12.14 9.54
CA GLY A 118 6.12 -13.20 9.69
C GLY A 118 6.98 -12.99 10.93
N HIS A 119 7.47 -11.78 11.17
CA HIS A 119 8.22 -11.44 12.37
C HIS A 119 7.39 -11.61 13.66
N LEU A 120 6.13 -11.21 13.60
CA LEU A 120 5.23 -11.36 14.74
C LEU A 120 5.01 -12.84 15.10
N MET A 121 4.85 -13.71 14.08
CA MET A 121 4.64 -15.14 14.28
C MET A 121 5.87 -15.87 14.83
N GLN A 122 7.07 -15.38 14.54
CA GLN A 122 8.31 -15.96 15.09
C GLN A 122 8.49 -15.69 16.59
N ARG A 123 7.84 -14.66 17.13
CA ARG A 123 7.93 -14.35 18.58
C ARG A 123 6.92 -15.18 19.36
N THR A 124 7.39 -15.95 20.34
CA THR A 124 6.57 -16.91 21.10
C THR A 124 5.65 -16.27 22.15
N ASP A 125 6.03 -15.12 22.70
CA ASP A 125 5.43 -14.57 23.94
C ASP A 125 4.71 -13.23 23.76
N LEU A 126 4.28 -12.87 22.54
CA LEU A 126 3.66 -11.58 22.31
C LEU A 126 2.13 -11.65 22.42
N PHE A 127 1.58 -10.81 23.28
CA PHE A 127 0.15 -10.53 23.41
C PHE A 127 -0.50 -10.22 22.07
N GLN A 128 0.21 -9.52 21.17
CA GLN A 128 -0.22 -9.22 19.81
C GLN A 128 -0.46 -10.49 18.96
N LYS A 129 0.38 -11.52 19.11
CA LYS A 129 0.19 -12.81 18.44
C LYS A 129 -1.07 -13.50 18.92
N THR A 130 -1.30 -13.48 20.23
CA THR A 130 -2.51 -14.05 20.85
C THR A 130 -3.76 -13.35 20.36
N LEU A 131 -3.74 -12.02 20.28
CA LEU A 131 -4.85 -11.23 19.74
C LEU A 131 -5.13 -11.52 18.26
N MET A 132 -4.07 -11.59 17.42
CA MET A 132 -4.23 -11.87 16.00
C MET A 132 -4.71 -13.29 15.71
N LEU A 133 -4.31 -14.27 16.52
CA LEU A 133 -4.76 -15.66 16.37
C LEU A 133 -6.13 -15.93 17.02
N GLY A 134 -6.72 -14.92 17.67
CA GLY A 134 -8.01 -15.08 18.35
C GLY A 134 -7.95 -16.00 19.56
N LYS A 135 -6.76 -16.39 20.03
CA LYS A 135 -6.56 -17.22 21.24
C LYS A 135 -6.62 -16.35 22.49
N ILE A 136 -7.76 -15.76 22.76
CA ILE A 136 -8.05 -15.29 24.10
C ILE A 136 -8.55 -16.50 24.87
N GLU A 137 -7.83 -16.92 25.89
CA GLU A 137 -8.30 -17.92 26.86
C GLU A 137 -9.47 -17.33 27.67
N GLY A 138 -10.65 -17.43 27.10
CA GLY A 138 -11.92 -17.07 27.67
C GLY A 138 -12.95 -18.05 27.14
N GLY A 139 -13.42 -18.96 27.98
CA GLY A 139 -14.39 -20.02 27.84
C GLY A 139 -15.00 -20.20 26.45
N ARG A 140 -14.63 -21.28 25.78
CA ARG A 140 -15.26 -21.79 24.56
C ARG A 140 -16.77 -21.88 24.74
N ARG A 141 -17.53 -20.92 24.21
CA ARG A 141 -18.95 -21.14 23.91
C ARG A 141 -19.01 -22.12 22.74
N ARG A 142 -19.57 -23.30 23.00
CA ARG A 142 -19.82 -24.36 22.02
C ARG A 142 -20.64 -23.79 20.85
N GLY A 143 -20.08 -23.83 19.62
CA GLY A 143 -20.87 -23.69 18.41
C GLY A 143 -20.67 -22.41 17.59
N ARG A 144 -19.45 -22.10 17.20
CA ARG A 144 -19.20 -21.34 15.97
C ARG A 144 -17.85 -21.78 15.38
N GLN A 145 -17.89 -22.34 14.18
CA GLN A 145 -16.67 -22.58 13.42
C GLN A 145 -16.04 -21.21 13.18
N ASP A 146 -14.79 -21.06 13.63
CA ASP A 146 -13.98 -19.89 13.32
C ASP A 146 -13.75 -19.88 11.81
N GLU A 147 -14.49 -19.02 11.11
CA GLU A 147 -14.16 -18.65 9.74
C GLU A 147 -12.81 -17.93 9.74
N MET A 148 -11.76 -18.70 9.58
CA MET A 148 -10.45 -18.24 9.14
C MET A 148 -10.50 -17.83 7.65
N VAL A 149 -11.66 -17.32 7.21
CA VAL A 149 -12.04 -17.14 5.80
C VAL A 149 -11.52 -15.83 5.22
N GLY A 150 -11.09 -14.87 6.04
CA GLY A 150 -10.69 -13.56 5.53
C GLY A 150 -9.34 -13.52 4.80
N TRP A 151 -8.40 -14.40 5.15
CA TRP A 151 -7.02 -14.34 4.65
C TRP A 151 -6.77 -15.24 3.44
N HIS A 152 -7.41 -16.41 3.36
CA HIS A 152 -7.27 -17.29 2.22
C HIS A 152 -7.96 -16.77 0.96
N HIS A 153 -9.08 -16.07 1.11
CA HIS A 153 -9.78 -15.48 -0.03
C HIS A 153 -9.00 -14.30 -0.64
N TRP A 154 -8.17 -13.66 0.15
CA TRP A 154 -7.34 -12.54 -0.29
C TRP A 154 -6.08 -13.01 -1.03
N LEU A 155 -5.49 -14.16 -0.64
CA LEU A 155 -4.33 -14.76 -1.29
C LEU A 155 -4.68 -15.44 -2.62
N ASN A 156 -5.91 -15.97 -2.76
CA ASN A 156 -6.34 -16.68 -3.98
C ASN A 156 -7.05 -15.78 -5.01
N GLY A 157 -7.26 -14.49 -4.73
CA GLY A 157 -7.92 -13.55 -5.63
C GLY A 157 -6.98 -12.81 -6.59
N HIS A 158 -5.70 -13.07 -6.55
CA HIS A 158 -4.72 -12.53 -7.48
C HIS A 158 -4.13 -13.64 -8.35
N GLU A 159 -4.96 -14.27 -9.19
CA GLU A 159 -4.46 -14.87 -10.41
C GLU A 159 -4.15 -13.71 -11.37
N PHE A 160 -2.90 -13.65 -11.75
CA PHE A 160 -2.40 -12.74 -12.78
C PHE A 160 -2.93 -13.21 -14.13
N GLU A 161 -3.90 -12.52 -14.71
CA GLU A 161 -4.10 -12.45 -16.15
C GLU A 161 -3.52 -11.16 -16.72
#